data_0fcd11c08b76e4b5cb0adfd88e335a76
#
_entry.id   0fcd11c08b76e4b5cb0adfd88e335a76
#
_cell.length_a   1.000
_cell.length_b   1.000
_cell.length_c   1.000
_cell.angle_alpha   90.00
_cell.angle_beta   90.00
_cell.angle_gamma   90.00
#
_symmetry.space_group_name_H-M   'P 1'
#
loop_
_entity.id
_entity.type
_entity.pdbx_description
1 polymer ?
#
loop_
_entity_poly.entity_id
_entity_poly.type
_entity_poly.pdbx_seq_one_letter_code
_entity_poly.pdbx_strand_id
1 'polypeptide(L)'
;TTSVDLAKRSRELSTAHFEANGFSMDNHRLVVMDVFDYFKYAKKKGLSYDLIVIDPPSFARNKKRTFSANKDYHKLIAQSLDILSEYGTIIASTNAANMTVQQFKKQLRKGLGDVSADFVNLQQLPVDFAVNPNDPTSNYLKVYTIKVNK
;
A
#
# COMPACT_ATOMS: atom_id res chain seq x y z
N THR A 1 9.73 12.40 -1.20
CA THR A 1 8.71 11.34 -1.28
C THR A 1 8.21 11.15 -2.72
N THR A 2 7.57 10.01 -2.98
CA THR A 2 6.89 9.74 -4.25
C THR A 2 5.51 9.17 -3.97
N SER A 3 4.46 9.81 -4.49
CA SER A 3 3.09 9.32 -4.45
C SER A 3 2.66 8.87 -5.83
N VAL A 4 2.05 7.70 -5.92
CA VAL A 4 1.62 7.08 -7.18
C VAL A 4 0.12 6.83 -7.13
N ASP A 5 -0.62 7.43 -8.05
CA ASP A 5 -2.06 7.22 -8.21
C ASP A 5 -2.40 7.25 -9.70
N LEU A 6 -3.37 6.45 -10.11
CA LEU A 6 -3.83 6.41 -11.50
C LEU A 6 -4.69 7.64 -11.87
N ALA A 7 -5.36 8.25 -10.90
CA ALA A 7 -6.28 9.36 -11.12
C ALA A 7 -5.54 10.70 -11.22
N LYS A 8 -5.73 11.42 -12.33
CA LYS A 8 -5.20 12.79 -12.49
C LYS A 8 -5.68 13.73 -11.38
N ARG A 9 -6.94 13.59 -10.97
CA ARG A 9 -7.55 14.40 -9.90
C ARG A 9 -6.79 14.25 -8.57
N SER A 10 -6.28 13.07 -8.24
CA SER A 10 -5.49 12.88 -7.01
C SER A 10 -4.22 13.73 -7.01
N ARG A 11 -3.56 13.87 -8.16
CA ARG A 11 -2.41 14.75 -8.32
C ARG A 11 -2.76 16.21 -8.08
N GLU A 12 -3.83 16.69 -8.72
CA GLU A 12 -4.29 18.10 -8.60
C GLU A 12 -4.65 18.42 -7.13
N LEU A 13 -5.42 17.53 -6.49
CA LEU A 13 -5.81 17.68 -5.09
C LEU A 13 -4.60 17.65 -4.14
N SER A 14 -3.66 16.72 -4.35
CA SER A 14 -2.44 16.65 -3.54
C SER A 14 -1.60 17.92 -3.68
N THR A 15 -1.44 18.46 -4.89
CA THR A 15 -0.72 19.72 -5.11
C THR A 15 -1.38 20.87 -4.31
N ALA A 16 -2.70 21.02 -4.42
CA ALA A 16 -3.43 22.03 -3.67
C ALA A 16 -3.29 21.87 -2.14
N HIS A 17 -3.28 20.63 -1.64
CA HIS A 17 -3.07 20.37 -0.21
C HIS A 17 -1.63 20.72 0.25
N PHE A 18 -0.61 20.44 -0.55
CA PHE A 18 0.77 20.85 -0.25
C PHE A 18 0.87 22.38 -0.17
N GLU A 19 0.33 23.08 -1.15
CA GLU A 19 0.31 24.56 -1.19
C GLU A 19 -0.45 25.14 0.01
N ALA A 20 -1.65 24.64 0.32
CA ALA A 20 -2.47 25.09 1.44
C ALA A 20 -1.79 24.90 2.80
N ASN A 21 -0.88 23.92 2.94
CA ASN A 21 -0.12 23.66 4.14
C ASN A 21 1.30 24.26 4.12
N GLY A 22 1.65 25.04 3.10
CA GLY A 22 2.94 25.70 2.98
C GLY A 22 4.12 24.74 2.73
N PHE A 23 3.86 23.53 2.23
CA PHE A 23 4.90 22.58 1.88
C PHE A 23 5.43 22.81 0.46
N SER A 24 6.75 22.86 0.30
CA SER A 24 7.38 22.88 -1.02
C SER A 24 7.21 21.54 -1.74
N MET A 25 7.01 21.61 -3.05
CA MET A 25 6.96 20.42 -3.93
C MET A 25 8.36 19.89 -4.32
N ASP A 26 9.46 20.55 -3.94
CA ASP A 26 10.82 20.24 -4.41
C ASP A 26 11.24 18.79 -4.11
N ASN A 27 10.79 18.26 -2.97
CA ASN A 27 11.12 16.90 -2.51
C ASN A 27 9.95 15.91 -2.65
N HIS A 28 8.91 16.28 -3.42
CA HIS A 28 7.68 15.50 -3.54
C HIS A 28 7.32 15.27 -5.00
N ARG A 29 7.28 14.01 -5.40
CA ARG A 29 6.89 13.60 -6.77
C ARG A 29 5.47 13.03 -6.74
N LEU A 30 4.59 13.61 -7.53
CA LEU A 30 3.22 13.11 -7.75
C LEU A 30 3.14 12.47 -9.15
N VAL A 31 3.04 11.15 -9.20
CA VAL A 31 3.10 10.35 -10.43
C VAL A 31 1.70 9.83 -10.76
N VAL A 32 1.17 10.22 -11.93
CA VAL A 32 -0.09 9.66 -12.45
C VAL A 32 0.23 8.43 -13.30
N MET A 33 0.16 7.26 -12.67
CA MET A 33 0.49 5.99 -13.30
C MET A 33 -0.19 4.81 -12.57
N ASP A 34 -0.45 3.71 -13.30
CA ASP A 34 -0.81 2.45 -12.67
C ASP A 34 0.35 1.95 -11.80
N VAL A 35 0.07 1.53 -10.56
CA VAL A 35 1.10 1.15 -9.59
C VAL A 35 2.00 0.00 -10.09
N PHE A 36 1.45 -0.98 -10.81
CA PHE A 36 2.25 -2.08 -11.35
C PHE A 36 3.16 -1.63 -12.50
N ASP A 37 2.72 -0.65 -13.28
CA ASP A 37 3.57 -0.04 -14.31
C ASP A 37 4.64 0.84 -13.65
N TYR A 38 4.31 1.49 -12.52
CA TYR A 38 5.28 2.25 -11.74
C TYR A 38 6.38 1.37 -11.12
N PHE A 39 6.04 0.22 -10.54
CA PHE A 39 7.04 -0.70 -10.00
C PHE A 39 8.06 -1.11 -11.06
N LYS A 40 7.61 -1.44 -12.27
CA LYS A 40 8.50 -1.76 -13.40
C LYS A 40 9.38 -0.58 -13.80
N TYR A 41 8.80 0.61 -13.87
CA TYR A 41 9.53 1.84 -14.16
C TYR A 41 10.60 2.11 -13.11
N ALA A 42 10.24 2.07 -11.82
CA ALA A 42 11.13 2.34 -10.71
C ALA A 42 12.31 1.33 -10.66
N LYS A 43 12.01 0.03 -10.82
CA LYS A 43 13.03 -1.02 -10.94
C LYS A 43 13.99 -0.74 -12.11
N LYS A 44 13.47 -0.44 -13.31
CA LYS A 44 14.30 -0.11 -14.49
C LYS A 44 15.18 1.13 -14.28
N LYS A 45 14.73 2.07 -13.45
CA LYS A 45 15.45 3.31 -13.12
C LYS A 45 16.40 3.16 -11.91
N GLY A 46 16.46 2.00 -11.27
CA GLY A 46 17.24 1.78 -10.07
C GLY A 46 16.78 2.61 -8.87
N LEU A 47 15.49 2.99 -8.82
CA LEU A 47 14.94 3.72 -7.68
C LEU A 47 14.76 2.77 -6.50
N SER A 48 15.14 3.23 -5.30
CA SER A 48 14.99 2.48 -4.06
C SER A 48 14.31 3.34 -2.99
N TYR A 49 13.54 2.70 -2.12
CA TYR A 49 12.76 3.34 -1.06
C TYR A 49 12.93 2.60 0.25
N ASP A 50 13.20 3.34 1.33
CA ASP A 50 13.33 2.78 2.68
C ASP A 50 11.97 2.48 3.32
N LEU A 51 10.92 3.18 2.87
CA LEU A 51 9.55 3.00 3.32
C LEU A 51 8.61 3.00 2.11
N ILE A 52 7.79 1.95 2.01
CA ILE A 52 6.72 1.87 1.02
C ILE A 52 5.38 1.70 1.74
N VAL A 53 4.45 2.63 1.50
CA VAL A 53 3.06 2.53 1.99
C VAL A 53 2.18 2.01 0.85
N ILE A 54 1.44 0.93 1.10
CA ILE A 54 0.56 0.27 0.13
C ILE A 54 -0.86 0.26 0.69
N ASP A 55 -1.71 1.14 0.14
CA ASP A 55 -3.11 1.30 0.54
C ASP A 55 -4.02 1.28 -0.69
N PRO A 56 -4.18 0.12 -1.35
CA PRO A 56 -5.02 0.00 -2.53
C PRO A 56 -6.51 -0.04 -2.16
N PRO A 57 -7.41 0.33 -3.07
CA PRO A 57 -8.82 0.06 -2.90
C PRO A 57 -9.10 -1.45 -2.81
N SER A 58 -10.19 -1.85 -2.15
CA SER A 58 -10.60 -3.26 -2.07
C SER A 58 -10.81 -3.88 -3.45
N PHE A 59 -11.26 -3.07 -4.42
CA PHE A 59 -11.46 -3.43 -5.82
C PHE A 59 -11.14 -2.24 -6.74
N ALA A 60 -10.43 -2.50 -7.83
CA ALA A 60 -10.16 -1.52 -8.87
C ALA A 60 -10.20 -2.17 -10.25
N ARG A 61 -10.66 -1.41 -11.25
CA ARG A 61 -10.64 -1.81 -12.65
C ARG A 61 -10.19 -0.67 -13.53
N ASN A 62 -9.25 -0.93 -14.39
CA ASN A 62 -8.85 -0.02 -15.45
C ASN A 62 -8.88 -0.74 -16.82
N LYS A 63 -8.46 -0.06 -17.89
CA LYS A 63 -8.46 -0.63 -19.26
C LYS A 63 -7.54 -1.85 -19.40
N LYS A 64 -6.52 -1.99 -18.55
CA LYS A 64 -5.48 -3.03 -18.67
C LYS A 64 -5.71 -4.20 -17.72
N ARG A 65 -6.30 -3.96 -16.54
CA ARG A 65 -6.40 -4.99 -15.49
C ARG A 65 -7.54 -4.74 -14.50
N THR A 66 -7.93 -5.83 -13.86
CA THR A 66 -8.79 -5.82 -12.68
C THR A 66 -7.94 -6.23 -11.49
N PHE A 67 -8.10 -5.51 -10.37
CA PHE A 67 -7.45 -5.79 -9.09
C PHE A 67 -8.50 -6.07 -8.02
N SER A 68 -8.25 -7.06 -7.21
CA SER A 68 -9.02 -7.34 -6.00
C SER A 68 -8.06 -7.62 -4.84
N ALA A 69 -8.21 -6.91 -3.73
CA ALA A 69 -7.34 -7.08 -2.56
C ALA A 69 -7.31 -8.53 -2.09
N ASN A 70 -8.45 -9.22 -2.09
CA ASN A 70 -8.57 -10.63 -1.70
C ASN A 70 -7.71 -11.58 -2.56
N LYS A 71 -7.49 -11.27 -3.83
CA LYS A 71 -6.82 -12.16 -4.79
C LYS A 71 -5.43 -11.70 -5.18
N ASP A 72 -5.21 -10.39 -5.25
CA ASP A 72 -4.07 -9.81 -5.95
C ASP A 72 -3.10 -9.02 -5.06
N TYR A 73 -3.41 -8.83 -3.76
CA TYR A 73 -2.58 -8.04 -2.86
C TYR A 73 -1.13 -8.55 -2.81
N HIS A 74 -0.93 -9.86 -2.85
CA HIS A 74 0.39 -10.46 -2.90
C HIS A 74 1.26 -9.98 -4.07
N LYS A 75 0.64 -9.59 -5.20
CA LYS A 75 1.37 -9.07 -6.36
C LYS A 75 1.95 -7.68 -6.11
N LEU A 76 1.24 -6.85 -5.31
CA LEU A 76 1.74 -5.54 -4.89
C LEU A 76 2.98 -5.69 -3.99
N ILE A 77 2.89 -6.60 -3.01
CA ILE A 77 4.02 -6.88 -2.13
C ILE A 77 5.22 -7.41 -2.92
N ALA A 78 5.02 -8.43 -3.77
CA ALA A 78 6.11 -9.02 -4.53
C ALA A 78 6.86 -7.99 -5.42
N GLN A 79 6.11 -7.09 -6.09
CA GLN A 79 6.75 -6.07 -6.93
C GLN A 79 7.32 -4.89 -6.14
N SER A 80 6.78 -4.59 -4.95
CA SER A 80 7.37 -3.57 -4.08
C SER A 80 8.76 -3.98 -3.56
N LEU A 81 9.01 -5.28 -3.36
CA LEU A 81 10.32 -5.77 -2.96
C LEU A 81 11.43 -5.40 -3.96
N ASP A 82 11.12 -5.33 -5.25
CA ASP A 82 12.09 -4.95 -6.29
C ASP A 82 12.66 -3.54 -6.11
N ILE A 83 11.93 -2.66 -5.43
CA ILE A 83 12.28 -1.25 -5.23
C ILE A 83 12.37 -0.85 -3.74
N LEU A 84 12.22 -1.80 -2.83
CA LEU A 84 12.47 -1.61 -1.41
C LEU A 84 13.97 -1.72 -1.13
N SER A 85 14.52 -0.90 -0.25
CA SER A 85 15.91 -1.01 0.22
C SER A 85 16.12 -2.31 1.02
N GLU A 86 17.37 -2.70 1.25
CA GLU A 86 17.77 -3.96 1.89
C GLU A 86 17.10 -4.17 3.27
N TYR A 87 17.05 -3.13 4.08
CA TYR A 87 16.41 -3.12 5.41
C TYR A 87 15.17 -2.21 5.42
N GLY A 88 14.37 -2.28 4.36
CA GLY A 88 13.24 -1.39 4.20
C GLY A 88 12.00 -1.82 5.00
N THR A 89 11.06 -0.90 5.09
CA THR A 89 9.78 -1.12 5.77
C THR A 89 8.62 -1.03 4.78
N ILE A 90 7.68 -1.97 4.87
CA ILE A 90 6.40 -1.91 4.16
C ILE A 90 5.28 -1.65 5.18
N ILE A 91 4.46 -0.62 4.95
CA ILE A 91 3.17 -0.46 5.61
C ILE A 91 2.10 -0.90 4.61
N ALA A 92 1.44 -2.00 4.93
CA ALA A 92 0.42 -2.60 4.07
C ALA A 92 -0.94 -2.47 4.72
N SER A 93 -1.90 -1.83 4.06
CA SER A 93 -3.25 -1.65 4.57
C SER A 93 -4.32 -2.21 3.64
N THR A 94 -5.46 -2.56 4.21
CA THR A 94 -6.69 -2.89 3.48
C THR A 94 -7.91 -2.56 4.30
N ASN A 95 -8.92 -1.99 3.65
CA ASN A 95 -10.25 -1.75 4.19
C ASN A 95 -11.30 -2.77 3.71
N ALA A 96 -10.86 -3.88 3.11
CA ALA A 96 -11.74 -4.95 2.64
C ALA A 96 -12.44 -5.66 3.81
N ALA A 97 -13.70 -5.34 4.06
CA ALA A 97 -14.49 -5.92 5.15
C ALA A 97 -14.64 -7.46 5.02
N ASN A 98 -14.68 -7.96 3.80
CA ASN A 98 -14.78 -9.40 3.48
C ASN A 98 -13.43 -10.14 3.52
N MET A 99 -12.37 -9.52 4.03
CA MET A 99 -11.04 -10.12 4.21
C MET A 99 -10.70 -10.17 5.70
N THR A 100 -10.50 -11.35 6.26
CA THR A 100 -10.06 -11.50 7.64
C THR A 100 -8.59 -11.09 7.81
N VAL A 101 -8.17 -10.80 9.06
CA VAL A 101 -6.76 -10.52 9.41
C VAL A 101 -5.83 -11.66 8.93
N GLN A 102 -6.25 -12.91 9.12
CA GLN A 102 -5.47 -14.09 8.72
C GLN A 102 -5.36 -14.20 7.19
N GLN A 103 -6.45 -13.95 6.47
CA GLN A 103 -6.43 -13.93 5.00
C GLN A 103 -5.53 -12.83 4.47
N PHE A 104 -5.57 -11.63 5.08
CA PHE A 104 -4.68 -10.53 4.70
C PHE A 104 -3.22 -10.90 4.96
N LYS A 105 -2.90 -11.39 6.17
CA LYS A 105 -1.53 -11.85 6.50
C LYS A 105 -1.03 -12.94 5.54
N LYS A 106 -1.92 -13.86 5.10
CA LYS A 106 -1.60 -14.88 4.09
C LYS A 106 -1.23 -14.26 2.74
N GLN A 107 -1.95 -13.22 2.30
CA GLN A 107 -1.61 -12.47 1.07
C GLN A 107 -0.24 -11.79 1.20
N LEU A 108 0.04 -11.17 2.33
CA LEU A 108 1.32 -10.50 2.58
C LEU A 108 2.48 -11.51 2.54
N ARG A 109 2.37 -12.63 3.27
CA ARG A 109 3.37 -13.70 3.26
C ARG A 109 3.58 -14.30 1.86
N LYS A 110 2.50 -14.53 1.10
CA LYS A 110 2.59 -14.99 -0.28
C LYS A 110 3.37 -14.03 -1.17
N GLY A 111 3.22 -12.72 -0.95
CA GLY A 111 3.96 -11.70 -1.71
C GLY A 111 5.42 -11.57 -1.29
N LEU A 112 5.73 -11.78 -0.01
CA LEU A 112 7.11 -11.79 0.51
C LEU A 112 7.90 -13.00 0.02
N GLY A 113 7.23 -14.15 -0.27
CA GLY A 113 7.91 -15.38 -0.65
C GLY A 113 8.88 -15.85 0.43
N ASP A 114 10.12 -16.13 0.04
CA ASP A 114 11.20 -16.58 0.92
C ASP A 114 12.00 -15.44 1.57
N VAL A 115 11.62 -14.18 1.31
CA VAL A 115 12.30 -13.02 1.89
C VAL A 115 12.02 -12.96 3.39
N SER A 116 13.09 -12.78 4.19
CA SER A 116 12.99 -12.63 5.65
C SER A 116 12.26 -11.33 5.99
N ALA A 117 11.21 -11.44 6.82
CA ALA A 117 10.41 -10.28 7.18
C ALA A 117 9.72 -10.45 8.53
N ASP A 118 9.75 -9.40 9.34
CA ASP A 118 9.13 -9.31 10.65
C ASP A 118 7.83 -8.49 10.58
N PHE A 119 6.71 -9.10 10.97
CA PHE A 119 5.43 -8.42 11.17
C PHE A 119 5.43 -7.74 12.53
N VAL A 120 5.88 -6.49 12.55
CA VAL A 120 6.15 -5.74 13.80
C VAL A 120 4.85 -5.34 14.50
N ASN A 121 3.85 -4.92 13.75
CA ASN A 121 2.61 -4.40 14.32
C ASN A 121 1.42 -4.71 13.41
N LEU A 122 0.24 -4.90 14.03
CA LEU A 122 -1.07 -4.92 13.40
C LEU A 122 -1.93 -3.84 14.03
N GLN A 123 -2.35 -2.87 13.26
CA GLN A 123 -3.33 -1.86 13.66
C GLN A 123 -4.67 -2.14 12.97
N GLN A 124 -5.73 -1.86 13.69
CA GLN A 124 -7.12 -1.91 13.23
C GLN A 124 -7.75 -0.52 13.41
N LEU A 125 -9.08 -0.42 13.33
CA LEU A 125 -9.77 0.84 13.59
C LEU A 125 -9.42 1.36 15.00
N PRO A 126 -9.25 2.69 15.17
CA PRO A 126 -8.96 3.28 16.46
C PRO A 126 -10.12 3.10 17.44
N VAL A 127 -9.82 3.18 18.74
CA VAL A 127 -10.77 2.87 19.83
C VAL A 127 -11.98 3.79 19.88
N ASP A 128 -11.88 5.00 19.33
CA ASP A 128 -12.96 5.98 19.22
C ASP A 128 -13.88 5.73 18.00
N PHE A 129 -13.52 4.78 17.14
CA PHE A 129 -14.38 4.36 16.03
C PHE A 129 -15.36 3.28 16.50
N ALA A 130 -16.65 3.54 16.34
CA ALA A 130 -17.69 2.60 16.76
C ALA A 130 -17.66 1.30 15.93
N VAL A 131 -17.23 0.22 16.55
CA VAL A 131 -17.25 -1.14 15.98
C VAL A 131 -18.45 -1.89 16.56
N ASN A 132 -19.24 -2.54 15.70
CA ASN A 132 -20.33 -3.41 16.17
C ASN A 132 -19.77 -4.77 16.60
N PRO A 133 -19.82 -5.13 17.91
CA PRO A 133 -19.27 -6.40 18.39
C PRO A 133 -19.97 -7.64 17.82
N ASN A 134 -21.23 -7.49 17.35
CA ASN A 134 -22.00 -8.58 16.72
C ASN A 134 -21.76 -8.70 15.20
N ASP A 135 -20.98 -7.79 14.61
CA ASP A 135 -20.61 -7.80 13.20
C ASP A 135 -19.08 -7.68 13.05
N PRO A 136 -18.37 -8.82 12.91
CA PRO A 136 -16.91 -8.83 12.72
C PRO A 136 -16.44 -8.02 11.50
N THR A 137 -17.33 -7.78 10.52
CA THR A 137 -16.97 -7.00 9.32
C THR A 137 -16.90 -5.50 9.58
N SER A 138 -17.49 -5.03 10.70
CA SER A 138 -17.45 -3.62 11.11
C SER A 138 -16.04 -3.15 11.46
N ASN A 139 -15.14 -4.04 11.92
CA ASN A 139 -13.71 -3.76 12.13
C ASN A 139 -12.90 -4.09 10.87
N TYR A 140 -13.20 -3.38 9.80
CA TYR A 140 -12.72 -3.70 8.46
C TYR A 140 -11.28 -3.28 8.18
N LEU A 141 -10.70 -2.34 8.91
CA LEU A 141 -9.34 -1.86 8.68
C LEU A 141 -8.29 -2.84 9.22
N LYS A 142 -7.29 -3.16 8.42
CA LYS A 142 -6.11 -3.92 8.81
C LYS A 142 -4.89 -3.22 8.25
N VAL A 143 -3.93 -2.87 9.12
CA VAL A 143 -2.67 -2.24 8.74
C VAL A 143 -1.53 -3.03 9.36
N TYR A 144 -0.68 -3.61 8.53
CA TYR A 144 0.55 -4.26 8.98
C TYR A 144 1.77 -3.38 8.73
N THR A 145 2.62 -3.25 9.74
CA THR A 145 3.99 -2.77 9.58
C THR A 145 4.92 -3.96 9.47
N ILE A 146 5.68 -4.04 8.39
CA ILE A 146 6.54 -5.17 8.04
C ILE A 146 7.96 -4.65 7.82
N LYS A 147 8.90 -5.10 8.64
CA LYS A 147 10.34 -4.88 8.40
C LYS A 147 10.87 -6.00 7.53
N VAL A 148 11.52 -5.65 6.44
CA VAL A 148 12.02 -6.60 5.44
C VAL A 148 13.54 -6.63 5.48
N ASN A 149 14.13 -7.82 5.50
CA ASN A 149 15.57 -8.06 5.44
C ASN A 149 15.85 -8.88 4.17
N LYS A 150 16.39 -8.23 3.13
CA LYS A 150 16.75 -8.89 1.86
C LYS A 150 18.22 -9.27 1.85
#